data_f1155d25ac587c3689a0588f2a661c2b
#
_entry.id   f1155d25ac587c3689a0588f2a661c2b
#
_cell.length_a   1.000
_cell.length_b   1.000
_cell.length_c   1.000
_cell.angle_alpha   90.00
_cell.angle_beta   90.00
_cell.angle_gamma   90.00
#
_symmetry.space_group_name_H-M   'P 1'
#
loop_
_entity.id
_entity.type
_entity.pdbx_description
1 polymer ?
#
loop_
_entity_poly.entity_id
_entity_poly.type
_entity_poly.pdbx_seq_one_letter_code
_entity_poly.pdbx_strand_id
1 'polypeptide(L)'
;MWYVIQVYTGQEMEIVQKCRERIMAEDEEVFVPLSERKTKIRGEWQVVRTKLFPGYVFIETERIEDFYMRLRQIKAMTKILKTGETMTPLQEEEEAYLRKLGLGDSGHVLEYSEGYLEGEKLVVTSGALEGYEGRIKKILRHKRLVVLEVPLLGRTVEVTLGLGVVEKKQEAVRCI
;
A
#
# COMPACT_ATOMS: atom_id res chain seq x y z
N MET A 1 7.22 13.39 8.36
CA MET A 1 6.47 13.78 7.14
C MET A 1 6.86 12.85 6.01
N TRP A 2 5.89 12.38 5.23
CA TRP A 2 6.13 11.50 4.09
C TRP A 2 6.26 12.27 2.78
N TYR A 3 7.23 11.87 2.00
CA TYR A 3 7.46 12.34 0.64
C TYR A 3 7.38 11.16 -0.32
N VAL A 4 6.99 11.42 -1.55
CA VAL A 4 6.90 10.40 -2.58
C VAL A 4 7.77 10.80 -3.76
N ILE A 5 8.51 9.83 -4.28
CA ILE A 5 9.25 9.97 -5.53
C ILE A 5 8.79 8.91 -6.52
N GLN A 6 8.57 9.34 -7.76
CA GLN A 6 8.28 8.43 -8.85
C GLN A 6 9.57 7.86 -9.41
N VAL A 7 9.60 6.55 -9.59
CA VAL A 7 10.74 5.81 -10.14
C VAL A 7 10.28 4.90 -11.28
N TYR A 8 11.20 4.34 -12.02
CA TYR A 8 10.84 3.34 -13.03
C TYR A 8 10.28 2.09 -12.35
N THR A 9 9.11 1.65 -12.83
CA THR A 9 8.47 0.44 -12.33
C THR A 9 9.40 -0.77 -12.45
N GLY A 10 9.60 -1.46 -11.34
CA GLY A 10 10.54 -2.58 -11.20
C GLY A 10 11.85 -2.21 -10.51
N GLN A 11 12.18 -0.92 -10.37
CA GLN A 11 13.41 -0.46 -9.70
C GLN A 11 13.20 -0.04 -8.24
N GLU A 12 11.96 -0.05 -7.75
CA GLU A 12 11.59 0.51 -6.44
C GLU A 12 12.40 -0.15 -5.31
N MET A 13 12.46 -1.48 -5.28
CA MET A 13 13.16 -2.22 -4.21
C MET A 13 14.67 -2.02 -4.27
N GLU A 14 15.25 -1.94 -5.47
CA GLU A 14 16.68 -1.64 -5.64
C GLU A 14 17.03 -0.26 -5.09
N ILE A 15 16.17 0.74 -5.35
CA ILE A 15 16.36 2.11 -4.85
C ILE A 15 16.25 2.14 -3.32
N VAL A 16 15.25 1.49 -2.74
CA VAL A 16 15.09 1.38 -1.28
C VAL A 16 16.33 0.76 -0.65
N GLN A 17 16.83 -0.35 -1.20
CA GLN A 17 18.01 -1.03 -0.68
C GLN A 17 19.23 -0.12 -0.73
N LYS A 18 19.48 0.55 -1.86
CA LYS A 18 20.62 1.47 -2.01
C LYS A 18 20.53 2.68 -1.06
N CYS A 19 19.33 3.20 -0.82
CA CYS A 19 19.11 4.27 0.15
C CYS A 19 19.47 3.80 1.57
N ARG A 20 18.97 2.64 1.98
CA ARG A 20 19.22 2.06 3.30
C ARG A 20 20.71 1.79 3.55
N GLU A 21 21.42 1.29 2.55
CA GLU A 21 22.83 0.93 2.68
C GLU A 21 23.78 2.14 2.67
N ARG A 22 23.40 3.26 2.04
CA ARG A 22 24.36 4.31 1.70
C ARG A 22 24.04 5.70 2.24
N ILE A 23 22.77 6.05 2.38
CA ILE A 23 22.40 7.45 2.62
C ILE A 23 21.41 7.67 3.76
N MET A 24 20.74 6.65 4.24
CA MET A 24 19.68 6.79 5.24
C MET A 24 20.26 7.10 6.63
N ALA A 25 19.71 8.11 7.31
CA ALA A 25 20.01 8.38 8.72
C ALA A 25 19.11 7.54 9.63
N GLU A 26 19.43 7.49 10.93
CA GLU A 26 18.70 6.66 11.91
C GLU A 26 17.23 7.07 12.09
N ASP A 27 16.93 8.34 11.90
CA ASP A 27 15.59 8.94 12.03
C ASP A 27 14.83 9.04 10.70
N GLU A 28 15.33 8.38 9.67
CA GLU A 28 14.76 8.38 8.33
C GLU A 28 14.33 6.98 7.90
N GLU A 29 13.34 6.91 7.04
CA GLU A 29 12.93 5.64 6.43
C GLU A 29 12.64 5.80 4.95
N VAL A 30 13.05 4.80 4.16
CA VAL A 30 12.72 4.68 2.74
C VAL A 30 12.04 3.33 2.52
N PHE A 31 10.85 3.35 1.95
CA PHE A 31 10.06 2.14 1.83
C PHE A 31 9.17 2.13 0.57
N VAL A 32 8.74 0.94 0.20
CA VAL A 32 7.70 0.71 -0.80
C VAL A 32 6.47 0.19 -0.09
N PRO A 33 5.33 0.88 -0.15
CA PRO A 33 4.09 0.36 0.41
C PRO A 33 3.68 -0.95 -0.25
N LEU A 34 3.39 -1.95 0.56
CA LEU A 34 3.00 -3.28 0.12
C LEU A 34 1.58 -3.63 0.57
N SER A 35 0.96 -4.57 -0.09
CA SER A 35 -0.28 -5.19 0.33
C SER A 35 -0.21 -6.70 0.25
N GLU A 36 -0.82 -7.38 1.21
CA GLU A 36 -0.97 -8.82 1.18
C GLU A 36 -2.14 -9.23 0.31
N ARG A 37 -1.92 -10.22 -0.53
CA ARG A 37 -2.94 -10.84 -1.38
C ARG A 37 -2.84 -12.34 -1.27
N LYS A 38 -3.93 -13.05 -1.55
CA LYS A 38 -3.88 -14.49 -1.74
C LYS A 38 -3.86 -14.81 -3.23
N THR A 39 -2.93 -15.65 -3.63
CA THR A 39 -2.84 -16.19 -4.99
C THR A 39 -2.74 -17.71 -4.98
N LYS A 40 -3.21 -18.35 -6.03
CA LYS A 40 -3.11 -19.82 -6.16
C LYS A 40 -1.74 -20.19 -6.71
N ILE A 41 -0.95 -20.90 -5.91
CA ILE A 41 0.34 -21.45 -6.31
C ILE A 41 0.25 -22.97 -6.15
N ARG A 42 0.43 -23.70 -7.25
CA ARG A 42 0.31 -25.18 -7.29
C ARG A 42 -1.00 -25.72 -6.68
N GLY A 43 -2.11 -25.00 -6.92
CA GLY A 43 -3.43 -25.41 -6.43
C GLY A 43 -3.80 -24.90 -5.03
N GLU A 44 -2.86 -24.38 -4.26
CA GLU A 44 -3.09 -23.88 -2.90
C GLU A 44 -3.07 -22.36 -2.83
N TRP A 45 -3.90 -21.79 -1.95
CA TRP A 45 -3.91 -20.36 -1.70
C TRP A 45 -2.76 -19.95 -0.76
N GLN A 46 -1.90 -19.08 -1.25
CA GLN A 46 -0.77 -18.56 -0.49
C GLN A 46 -0.84 -17.04 -0.40
N VAL A 47 -0.42 -16.50 0.74
CA VAL A 47 -0.28 -15.06 0.93
C VAL A 47 1.00 -14.59 0.24
N VAL A 48 0.86 -13.59 -0.62
CA VAL A 48 1.97 -12.92 -1.28
C VAL A 48 1.88 -11.41 -1.05
N ARG A 49 3.02 -10.74 -1.01
CA ARG A 49 3.11 -9.28 -0.91
C ARG A 49 3.33 -8.69 -2.27
N THR A 50 2.53 -7.67 -2.60
CA THR A 50 2.60 -6.95 -3.86
C THR A 50 2.72 -5.46 -3.59
N LYS A 51 3.35 -4.72 -4.52
CA LYS A 51 3.45 -3.26 -4.40
C LYS A 51 2.06 -2.64 -4.47
N LEU A 52 1.77 -1.75 -3.52
CA LEU A 52 0.50 -1.03 -3.48
C LEU A 52 0.45 0.06 -4.56
N PHE A 53 1.55 0.78 -4.71
CA PHE A 53 1.73 1.86 -5.69
C PHE A 53 2.95 1.56 -6.57
N PRO A 54 2.81 0.78 -7.66
CA PRO A 54 3.93 0.50 -8.55
C PRO A 54 4.55 1.79 -9.12
N GLY A 55 5.87 1.89 -9.12
CA GLY A 55 6.59 3.06 -9.60
C GLY A 55 6.76 4.18 -8.56
N TYR A 56 6.36 3.97 -7.30
CA TYR A 56 6.50 4.95 -6.23
C TYR A 56 7.35 4.43 -5.08
N VAL A 57 8.21 5.29 -4.56
CA VAL A 57 8.99 5.06 -3.34
C VAL A 57 8.64 6.14 -2.35
N PHE A 58 8.39 5.75 -1.10
CA PHE A 58 8.05 6.64 0.00
C PHE A 58 9.27 6.90 0.86
N ILE A 59 9.38 8.12 1.36
CA ILE A 59 10.48 8.58 2.18
C ILE A 59 9.90 9.28 3.40
N GLU A 60 10.29 8.84 4.59
CA GLU A 60 10.00 9.53 5.85
C GLU A 60 11.24 10.28 6.31
N THR A 61 11.16 11.60 6.38
CA THR A 61 12.22 12.48 6.88
C THR A 61 11.66 13.82 7.31
N GLU A 62 12.33 14.46 8.26
CA GLU A 62 12.09 15.86 8.61
C GLU A 62 13.11 16.81 7.94
N ARG A 63 14.11 16.26 7.25
CA ARG A 63 15.23 17.00 6.61
C ARG A 63 15.29 16.69 5.11
N ILE A 64 14.24 17.07 4.40
CA ILE A 64 14.08 16.70 2.99
C ILE A 64 15.19 17.21 2.07
N GLU A 65 15.67 18.44 2.30
CA GLU A 65 16.73 19.04 1.47
C GLU A 65 18.05 18.28 1.62
N ASP A 66 18.41 17.93 2.86
CA ASP A 66 19.59 17.14 3.16
C ASP A 66 19.48 15.72 2.59
N PHE A 67 18.32 15.08 2.78
CA PHE A 67 18.04 13.79 2.18
C PHE A 67 18.15 13.82 0.65
N TYR A 68 17.60 14.84 0.01
CA TYR A 68 17.66 15.01 -1.45
C TYR A 68 19.10 15.14 -1.95
N MET A 69 19.97 15.88 -1.25
CA MET A 69 21.39 16.00 -1.62
C MET A 69 22.12 14.67 -1.56
N ARG A 70 21.82 13.84 -0.55
CA ARG A 70 22.38 12.48 -0.43
C ARG A 70 21.79 11.53 -1.49
N LEU A 71 20.51 11.63 -1.81
CA LEU A 71 19.83 10.83 -2.82
C LEU A 71 20.44 10.99 -4.21
N ARG A 72 20.91 12.19 -4.54
CA ARG A 72 21.59 12.48 -5.82
C ARG A 72 22.88 11.67 -6.03
N GLN A 73 23.48 11.14 -4.98
CA GLN A 73 24.69 10.32 -5.05
C GLN A 73 24.40 8.89 -5.54
N ILE A 74 23.14 8.48 -5.53
CA ILE A 74 22.71 7.16 -6.05
C ILE A 74 22.55 7.26 -7.56
N LYS A 75 23.35 6.49 -8.32
CA LYS A 75 23.35 6.52 -9.80
C LYS A 75 21.96 6.31 -10.43
N ALA A 76 21.18 5.38 -9.87
CA ALA A 76 19.82 5.12 -10.34
C ALA A 76 18.92 6.36 -10.22
N MET A 77 19.11 7.16 -9.16
CA MET A 77 18.35 8.38 -8.91
C MET A 77 18.85 9.58 -9.74
N THR A 78 20.13 9.63 -10.08
CA THR A 78 20.68 10.72 -10.90
C THR A 78 19.96 10.87 -12.23
N LYS A 79 19.57 9.76 -12.86
CA LYS A 79 18.84 9.75 -14.12
C LYS A 79 17.41 10.25 -13.96
N ILE A 80 16.73 9.82 -12.90
CA ILE A 80 15.34 10.22 -12.56
C ILE A 80 15.30 11.70 -12.21
N LEU A 81 16.22 12.18 -11.36
CA LEU A 81 16.28 13.57 -10.93
C LEU A 81 16.68 14.54 -12.04
N LYS A 82 17.39 14.07 -13.08
CA LYS A 82 17.71 14.88 -14.27
C LYS A 82 16.50 15.17 -15.15
N THR A 83 15.47 14.33 -15.11
CA THR A 83 14.22 14.53 -15.86
C THR A 83 13.26 15.51 -15.20
N GLY A 84 13.68 16.17 -14.09
CA GLY A 84 12.89 17.17 -13.38
C GLY A 84 11.90 16.59 -12.37
N GLU A 85 11.99 15.29 -12.08
CA GLU A 85 11.17 14.69 -11.04
C GLU A 85 11.67 15.11 -9.65
N THR A 86 10.75 15.66 -8.87
CA THR A 86 10.99 16.13 -7.51
C THR A 86 10.31 15.19 -6.50
N MET A 87 10.86 15.16 -5.29
CA MET A 87 10.17 14.53 -4.17
C MET A 87 8.97 15.42 -3.79
N THR A 88 7.79 14.83 -3.84
CA THR A 88 6.55 15.56 -3.53
C THR A 88 6.09 15.20 -2.13
N PRO A 89 5.86 16.19 -1.25
CA PRO A 89 5.31 15.94 0.08
C PRO A 89 3.86 15.45 -0.05
N LEU A 90 3.49 14.48 0.80
CA LEU A 90 2.08 14.16 1.00
C LEU A 90 1.41 15.26 1.80
N GLN A 91 0.16 15.53 1.51
CA GLN A 91 -0.68 16.36 2.36
C GLN A 91 -0.91 15.64 3.69
N GLU A 92 -1.10 16.40 4.76
CA GLU A 92 -1.27 15.85 6.10
C GLU A 92 -2.42 14.84 6.19
N GLU A 93 -3.52 15.15 5.53
CA GLU A 93 -4.71 14.28 5.47
C GLU A 93 -4.45 12.98 4.69
N GLU A 94 -3.65 13.06 3.63
CA GLU A 94 -3.26 11.87 2.84
C GLU A 94 -2.35 10.95 3.65
N GLU A 95 -1.34 11.51 4.30
CA GLU A 95 -0.43 10.76 5.17
C GLU A 95 -1.20 10.13 6.34
N ALA A 96 -2.07 10.89 7.02
CA ALA A 96 -2.89 10.39 8.10
C ALA A 96 -3.81 9.24 7.65
N TYR A 97 -4.43 9.36 6.47
CA TYR A 97 -5.26 8.32 5.90
C TYR A 97 -4.48 7.04 5.64
N LEU A 98 -3.32 7.13 4.99
CA LEU A 98 -2.50 5.97 4.66
C LEU A 98 -1.89 5.31 5.91
N ARG A 99 -1.50 6.09 6.92
CA ARG A 99 -1.06 5.57 8.22
C ARG A 99 -2.17 4.79 8.92
N LYS A 100 -3.38 5.35 8.97
CA LYS A 100 -4.55 4.72 9.57
C LYS A 100 -4.99 3.45 8.83
N LEU A 101 -4.83 3.41 7.51
CA LEU A 101 -5.11 2.22 6.70
C LEU A 101 -4.17 1.04 7.06
N GLY A 102 -3.02 1.30 7.67
CA GLY A 102 -2.05 0.30 8.13
C GLY A 102 -0.63 0.51 7.63
N LEU A 103 -0.36 1.53 6.81
CA LEU A 103 1.00 1.82 6.34
C LEU A 103 1.87 2.53 7.38
N GLY A 104 1.30 2.95 8.52
CA GLY A 104 2.05 3.54 9.63
C GLY A 104 2.82 2.53 10.49
N ASP A 105 2.48 1.25 10.38
CA ASP A 105 3.12 0.19 11.14
C ASP A 105 4.45 -0.24 10.53
N SER A 106 5.29 -0.86 11.35
CA SER A 106 6.58 -1.37 10.92
C SER A 106 6.43 -2.38 9.77
N GLY A 107 7.09 -2.10 8.65
CA GLY A 107 7.04 -2.93 7.45
C GLY A 107 6.15 -2.39 6.33
N HIS A 108 5.29 -1.40 6.60
CA HIS A 108 4.46 -0.71 5.61
C HIS A 108 3.68 -1.66 4.69
N VAL A 109 3.05 -2.67 5.30
CA VAL A 109 2.29 -3.71 4.61
C VAL A 109 0.83 -3.66 5.02
N LEU A 110 -0.07 -3.49 4.07
CA LEU A 110 -1.50 -3.65 4.30
C LEU A 110 -1.85 -5.14 4.36
N GLU A 111 -2.33 -5.57 5.52
CA GLU A 111 -2.70 -6.95 5.76
C GLU A 111 -3.87 -7.41 4.89
N TYR A 112 -3.88 -8.70 4.57
CA TYR A 112 -5.00 -9.35 3.90
C TYR A 112 -6.26 -9.24 4.76
N SER A 113 -7.38 -8.87 4.14
CA SER A 113 -8.66 -8.70 4.83
C SER A 113 -9.58 -9.89 4.61
N GLU A 114 -10.45 -10.13 5.58
CA GLU A 114 -11.52 -11.12 5.49
C GLU A 114 -12.86 -10.48 5.85
N GLY A 115 -13.91 -10.97 5.25
CA GLY A 115 -15.25 -10.48 5.49
C GLY A 115 -16.32 -11.41 4.95
N TYR A 116 -17.57 -10.99 5.06
CA TYR A 116 -18.72 -11.71 4.54
C TYR A 116 -19.74 -10.76 3.91
N LEU A 117 -20.63 -11.31 3.11
CA LEU A 117 -21.78 -10.58 2.59
C LEU A 117 -23.02 -10.87 3.45
N GLU A 118 -23.69 -9.81 3.84
CA GLU A 118 -25.02 -9.84 4.46
C GLU A 118 -26.01 -9.20 3.47
N GLY A 119 -26.63 -10.03 2.65
CA GLY A 119 -27.32 -9.59 1.45
C GLY A 119 -26.33 -8.97 0.45
N GLU A 120 -26.55 -7.71 0.08
CA GLU A 120 -25.63 -6.96 -0.80
C GLU A 120 -24.56 -6.18 -0.02
N LYS A 121 -24.64 -6.14 1.31
CA LYS A 121 -23.74 -5.38 2.16
C LYS A 121 -22.50 -6.21 2.52
N LEU A 122 -21.33 -5.66 2.19
CA LEU A 122 -20.06 -6.20 2.67
C LEU A 122 -19.81 -5.80 4.12
N VAL A 123 -19.41 -6.76 4.94
CA VAL A 123 -18.92 -6.55 6.31
C VAL A 123 -17.50 -7.12 6.38
N VAL A 124 -16.52 -6.27 6.62
CA VAL A 124 -15.11 -6.69 6.83
C VAL A 124 -14.92 -6.97 8.31
N THR A 125 -14.37 -8.13 8.62
CA THR A 125 -14.18 -8.62 10.00
C THR A 125 -12.75 -8.53 10.49
N SER A 126 -11.79 -8.44 9.56
CA SER A 126 -10.37 -8.34 9.89
C SER A 126 -9.55 -7.79 8.74
N GLY A 127 -8.35 -7.30 9.06
CA GLY A 127 -7.38 -6.79 8.09
C GLY A 127 -7.50 -5.30 7.79
N ALA A 128 -6.73 -4.85 6.81
CA ALA A 128 -6.58 -3.42 6.50
C ALA A 128 -7.87 -2.72 6.07
N LEU A 129 -8.84 -3.45 5.55
CA LEU A 129 -10.10 -2.89 5.04
C LEU A 129 -11.21 -2.75 6.10
N GLU A 130 -10.97 -3.15 7.33
CA GLU A 130 -11.94 -2.99 8.42
C GLU A 130 -12.28 -1.50 8.63
N GLY A 131 -13.57 -1.15 8.48
CA GLY A 131 -14.05 0.23 8.54
C GLY A 131 -13.91 1.05 7.23
N TYR A 132 -13.40 0.44 6.17
CA TYR A 132 -13.24 1.10 4.85
C TYR A 132 -14.22 0.57 3.79
N GLU A 133 -15.26 -0.18 4.18
CA GLU A 133 -16.23 -0.78 3.26
C GLU A 133 -16.86 0.24 2.31
N GLY A 134 -17.16 1.44 2.82
CA GLY A 134 -17.74 2.53 2.03
C GLY A 134 -16.81 3.15 0.99
N ARG A 135 -15.52 2.83 1.03
CA ARG A 135 -14.50 3.27 0.05
C ARG A 135 -14.20 2.23 -1.00
N ILE A 136 -14.74 1.02 -0.85
CA ILE A 136 -14.53 -0.07 -1.81
C ILE A 136 -15.36 0.22 -3.05
N LYS A 137 -14.67 0.34 -4.19
CA LYS A 137 -15.28 0.61 -5.49
C LYS A 137 -15.76 -0.66 -6.18
N LYS A 138 -15.01 -1.75 -6.05
CA LYS A 138 -15.28 -3.01 -6.73
C LYS A 138 -14.78 -4.20 -5.93
N ILE A 139 -15.59 -5.27 -5.91
CA ILE A 139 -15.24 -6.55 -5.28
C ILE A 139 -15.06 -7.61 -6.38
N LEU A 140 -13.88 -8.22 -6.41
CA LEU A 140 -13.50 -9.30 -7.34
C LEU A 140 -13.44 -10.62 -6.57
N ARG A 141 -14.60 -11.17 -6.20
CA ARG A 141 -14.73 -12.32 -5.28
C ARG A 141 -13.87 -13.51 -5.67
N HIS A 142 -13.94 -13.94 -6.94
CA HIS A 142 -13.18 -15.10 -7.43
C HIS A 142 -11.67 -14.90 -7.37
N LYS A 143 -11.21 -13.67 -7.47
CA LYS A 143 -9.79 -13.31 -7.37
C LYS A 143 -9.35 -13.01 -5.94
N ARG A 144 -10.29 -12.94 -4.99
CA ARG A 144 -10.07 -12.51 -3.60
C ARG A 144 -9.40 -11.14 -3.53
N LEU A 145 -9.89 -10.21 -4.34
CA LEU A 145 -9.39 -8.84 -4.46
C LEU A 145 -10.52 -7.84 -4.39
N VAL A 146 -10.17 -6.64 -3.96
CA VAL A 146 -11.02 -5.44 -4.06
C VAL A 146 -10.23 -4.30 -4.66
N VAL A 147 -10.96 -3.34 -5.22
CA VAL A 147 -10.43 -2.04 -5.64
C VAL A 147 -10.89 -1.00 -4.63
N LEU A 148 -9.94 -0.33 -3.99
CA LEU A 148 -10.15 0.74 -3.03
C LEU A 148 -9.68 2.06 -3.63
N GLU A 149 -10.41 3.13 -3.39
CA GLU A 149 -9.98 4.49 -3.72
C GLU A 149 -9.22 5.11 -2.53
N VAL A 150 -8.01 5.58 -2.78
CA VAL A 150 -7.17 6.23 -1.76
C VAL A 150 -6.69 7.60 -2.24
N PRO A 151 -6.57 8.58 -1.34
CA PRO A 151 -5.98 9.87 -1.69
C PRO A 151 -4.46 9.74 -1.78
N LEU A 152 -3.88 10.27 -2.86
CA LEU A 152 -2.42 10.30 -3.06
C LEU A 152 -2.02 11.44 -4.00
N LEU A 153 -1.15 12.33 -3.54
CA LEU A 153 -0.59 13.45 -4.32
C LEU A 153 -1.67 14.35 -4.93
N GLY A 154 -2.67 14.71 -4.13
CA GLY A 154 -3.76 15.62 -4.52
C GLY A 154 -4.80 15.01 -5.46
N ARG A 155 -4.79 13.70 -5.65
CA ARG A 155 -5.74 12.97 -6.50
C ARG A 155 -6.23 11.69 -5.83
N THR A 156 -7.30 11.13 -6.33
CA THR A 156 -7.77 9.80 -5.94
C THR A 156 -7.14 8.74 -6.84
N VAL A 157 -6.52 7.74 -6.23
CA VAL A 157 -5.86 6.62 -6.90
C VAL A 157 -6.56 5.33 -6.53
N GLU A 158 -6.79 4.47 -7.52
CA GLU A 158 -7.32 3.13 -7.28
C GLU A 158 -6.18 2.16 -6.94
N VAL A 159 -6.32 1.47 -5.82
CA VAL A 159 -5.41 0.40 -5.40
C VAL A 159 -6.14 -0.92 -5.27
N THR A 160 -5.43 -2.00 -5.52
CA THR A 160 -5.98 -3.35 -5.40
C THR A 160 -5.47 -4.00 -4.13
N LEU A 161 -6.39 -4.47 -3.29
CA LEU A 161 -6.11 -5.10 -2.00
C LEU A 161 -6.67 -6.51 -1.94
N GLY A 162 -6.11 -7.34 -1.06
CA GLY A 162 -6.62 -8.69 -0.80
C GLY A 162 -7.84 -8.65 0.11
N LEU A 163 -8.91 -9.32 -0.31
CA LEU A 163 -10.12 -9.55 0.50
C LEU A 163 -10.71 -10.93 0.21
N GLY A 164 -10.77 -11.78 1.23
CA GLY A 164 -11.55 -13.01 1.20
C GLY A 164 -12.98 -12.75 1.65
N VAL A 165 -13.95 -13.04 0.78
CA VAL A 165 -15.38 -12.92 1.09
C VAL A 165 -15.98 -14.30 1.19
N VAL A 166 -16.55 -14.62 2.36
CA VAL A 166 -17.35 -15.84 2.57
C VAL A 166 -18.83 -15.47 2.61
N GLU A 167 -19.69 -16.38 2.18
CA GLU A 167 -21.13 -16.22 2.39
C GLU A 167 -21.45 -16.58 3.84
N LYS A 168 -22.20 -15.70 4.51
CA LYS A 168 -22.75 -16.01 5.82
C LYS A 168 -23.72 -17.17 5.60
N LYS A 169 -23.41 -18.37 6.09
CA LYS A 169 -24.39 -19.43 6.18
C LYS A 169 -25.52 -18.91 7.05
N GLN A 170 -26.72 -18.76 6.48
CA GLN A 170 -27.91 -18.62 7.29
C GLN A 170 -27.92 -19.82 8.23
N GLU A 171 -27.76 -19.59 9.52
CA GLU A 171 -28.09 -20.60 10.49
C GLU A 171 -29.55 -20.96 10.22
N ALA A 172 -29.75 -22.19 9.77
CA ALA A 172 -31.08 -22.73 9.64
C ALA A 172 -31.69 -22.62 11.03
N VAL A 173 -32.65 -21.69 11.21
CA VAL A 173 -33.49 -21.64 12.38
C VAL A 173 -34.15 -23.02 12.41
N ARG A 174 -33.67 -23.91 13.28
CA ARG A 174 -34.40 -25.12 13.61
C ARG A 174 -35.67 -24.67 14.29
N CYS A 175 -36.76 -24.58 13.50
CA CYS A 175 -38.11 -24.60 14.07
C CYS A 175 -38.23 -25.91 14.83
N ILE A 176 -38.29 -25.82 16.11
CA ILE A 176 -38.71 -26.90 16.99
C ILE A 176 -40.24 -27.00 16.89
#